data_bdafcb6e289169099b533c18702c806b
#
_entry.id   bdafcb6e289169099b533c18702c806b
#
_cell.length_a   1.000
_cell.length_b   1.000
_cell.length_c   1.000
_cell.angle_alpha   90.00
_cell.angle_beta   90.00
_cell.angle_gamma   90.00
#
_symmetry.space_group_name_H-M   'P 1'
#
loop_
_entity.id
_entity.type
_entity.pdbx_description
1 polymer ?
#
loop_
_entity_poly.entity_id
_entity_poly.type
_entity_poly.pdbx_seq_one_letter_code
_entity_poly.pdbx_strand_id
1 'polypeptide(L)'
;SFSWPNGVKVINQCSFSIVKPGLWMLVGENGSGKSTLFRLISGAIRPKSGKIYCSFRPSMVYQNPDHQLLMPTCKSELMLSIPKNIPHSKLFDLIQSSLEKVELGEMLDRPIHTLSGGQKQRLALAGAIVSNSNLLLLDEPTALLDPQSQNSVLKVVKKLTSSSADPITAIWITHRLEELFFCDGAAIVKNGRIGEWNSGSKVFQELKSLALR
;
A
#
# COMPACT_ATOMS: atom_id res chain seq x y z
N SER A 1 5.09 9.71 -18.52
CA SER A 1 6.55 9.68 -18.33
C SER A 1 6.99 10.62 -17.22
N PHE A 2 8.11 10.28 -16.56
CA PHE A 2 8.71 11.11 -15.51
C PHE A 2 10.23 10.97 -15.50
N SER A 3 10.92 12.08 -15.22
CA SER A 3 12.38 12.14 -14.98
C SER A 3 12.64 13.07 -13.80
N TRP A 4 13.60 12.71 -12.96
CA TRP A 4 14.04 13.58 -11.87
C TRP A 4 14.73 14.86 -12.40
N PRO A 5 14.89 15.92 -11.58
CA PRO A 5 15.59 17.15 -11.99
C PRO A 5 17.01 16.93 -12.50
N ASN A 6 17.70 15.91 -12.00
CA ASN A 6 19.04 15.50 -12.45
C ASN A 6 19.07 14.82 -13.84
N GLY A 7 17.93 14.78 -14.56
CA GLY A 7 17.82 14.19 -15.90
C GLY A 7 17.57 12.68 -15.94
N VAL A 8 17.65 11.97 -14.82
CA VAL A 8 17.43 10.52 -14.76
C VAL A 8 15.98 10.20 -15.10
N LYS A 9 15.73 9.52 -16.22
CA LYS A 9 14.42 9.07 -16.66
C LYS A 9 14.05 7.79 -15.93
N VAL A 10 12.97 7.86 -15.12
CA VAL A 10 12.55 6.75 -14.24
C VAL A 10 11.26 6.10 -14.71
N ILE A 11 10.30 6.88 -15.21
CA ILE A 11 9.05 6.35 -15.80
C ILE A 11 9.03 6.67 -17.27
N ASN A 12 8.93 5.62 -18.09
CA ASN A 12 9.11 5.72 -19.54
C ASN A 12 7.86 5.22 -20.28
N GLN A 13 7.02 6.13 -20.76
CA GLN A 13 5.80 5.79 -21.51
C GLN A 13 4.99 4.67 -20.84
N CYS A 14 4.89 4.75 -19.51
CA CYS A 14 4.15 3.78 -18.71
C CYS A 14 2.66 4.04 -18.86
N SER A 15 1.92 3.00 -19.25
CA SER A 15 0.46 3.04 -19.36
C SER A 15 -0.11 1.76 -18.79
N PHE A 16 -1.03 1.87 -17.84
CA PHE A 16 -1.74 0.74 -17.25
C PHE A 16 -3.08 1.20 -16.68
N SER A 17 -3.96 0.25 -16.41
CA SER A 17 -5.23 0.50 -15.74
C SER A 17 -5.55 -0.59 -14.74
N ILE A 18 -6.24 -0.23 -13.65
CA ILE A 18 -6.87 -1.16 -12.71
C ILE A 18 -8.35 -0.83 -12.73
N VAL A 19 -9.16 -1.77 -13.21
CA VAL A 19 -10.58 -1.55 -13.51
C VAL A 19 -11.53 -2.13 -12.45
N LYS A 20 -11.02 -2.90 -11.50
CA LYS A 20 -11.82 -3.48 -10.42
C LYS A 20 -11.04 -3.50 -9.10
N PRO A 21 -11.77 -3.40 -7.96
CA PRO A 21 -11.17 -3.52 -6.64
C PRO A 21 -10.39 -4.83 -6.48
N GLY A 22 -9.41 -4.83 -5.59
CA GLY A 22 -8.63 -6.03 -5.30
C GLY A 22 -7.22 -5.70 -4.83
N LEU A 23 -6.42 -6.75 -4.63
CA LEU A 23 -5.01 -6.69 -4.29
C LEU A 23 -4.16 -6.89 -5.55
N TRP A 24 -3.52 -5.83 -6.01
CA TRP A 24 -2.68 -5.79 -7.20
C TRP A 24 -1.21 -5.66 -6.81
N MET A 25 -0.34 -6.52 -7.33
CA MET A 25 1.06 -6.53 -6.95
C MET A 25 1.99 -6.07 -8.07
N LEU A 26 2.97 -5.26 -7.70
CA LEU A 26 4.05 -4.80 -8.58
C LEU A 26 5.37 -5.37 -8.09
N VAL A 27 6.04 -6.10 -8.98
CA VAL A 27 7.36 -6.68 -8.73
C VAL A 27 8.37 -6.13 -9.75
N GLY A 28 9.65 -6.17 -9.42
CA GLY A 28 10.70 -5.71 -10.31
C GLY A 28 11.94 -5.28 -9.55
N GLU A 29 13.05 -5.11 -10.24
CA GLU A 29 14.33 -4.74 -9.65
C GLU A 29 14.31 -3.38 -8.92
N ASN A 30 15.27 -3.18 -8.03
CA ASN A 30 15.50 -1.87 -7.43
C ASN A 30 15.83 -0.85 -8.52
N GLY A 31 15.29 0.37 -8.36
CA GLY A 31 15.46 1.41 -9.39
C GLY A 31 14.55 1.28 -10.62
N SER A 32 13.70 0.24 -10.74
CA SER A 32 12.77 0.09 -11.88
C SER A 32 11.65 1.13 -11.95
N GLY A 33 11.48 1.97 -10.89
CA GLY A 33 10.54 3.08 -10.88
C GLY A 33 9.29 2.86 -10.00
N LYS A 34 9.17 1.75 -9.26
CA LYS A 34 7.99 1.39 -8.46
C LYS A 34 7.57 2.47 -7.45
N SER A 35 8.47 2.88 -6.56
CA SER A 35 8.18 3.91 -5.56
C SER A 35 7.96 5.29 -6.18
N THR A 36 8.63 5.59 -7.33
CA THR A 36 8.36 6.81 -8.10
C THR A 36 6.96 6.80 -8.69
N LEU A 37 6.51 5.64 -9.17
CA LEU A 37 5.14 5.47 -9.65
C LEU A 37 4.12 5.74 -8.53
N PHE A 38 4.36 5.24 -7.31
CA PHE A 38 3.48 5.52 -6.17
C PHE A 38 3.40 7.01 -5.84
N ARG A 39 4.53 7.72 -5.87
CA ARG A 39 4.54 9.19 -5.69
C ARG A 39 3.76 9.93 -6.78
N LEU A 40 3.77 9.41 -8.00
CA LEU A 40 2.96 9.95 -9.09
C LEU A 40 1.46 9.69 -8.89
N ILE A 41 1.08 8.46 -8.50
CA ILE A 41 -0.33 8.09 -8.26
C ILE A 41 -0.88 8.84 -7.04
N SER A 42 -0.09 8.99 -5.97
CA SER A 42 -0.49 9.75 -4.78
C SER A 42 -0.58 11.27 -5.01
N GLY A 43 -0.09 11.76 -6.16
CA GLY A 43 -0.05 13.20 -6.44
C GLY A 43 1.09 13.95 -5.75
N ALA A 44 1.99 13.27 -5.04
CA ALA A 44 3.15 13.88 -4.39
C ALA A 44 4.12 14.52 -5.40
N ILE A 45 4.17 13.98 -6.62
CA ILE A 45 4.90 14.55 -7.76
C ILE A 45 4.02 14.53 -9.00
N ARG A 46 4.29 15.40 -9.96
CA ARG A 46 3.53 15.50 -11.22
C ARG A 46 4.27 14.82 -12.37
N PRO A 47 3.57 14.10 -13.27
CA PRO A 47 4.18 13.55 -14.47
C PRO A 47 4.67 14.67 -15.40
N LYS A 48 5.83 14.46 -16.07
CA LYS A 48 6.33 15.39 -17.10
C LYS A 48 5.53 15.32 -18.40
N SER A 49 4.99 14.14 -18.71
CA SER A 49 4.09 13.94 -19.85
C SER A 49 3.10 12.81 -19.56
N GLY A 50 1.95 12.84 -20.20
CA GLY A 50 0.83 11.94 -19.96
C GLY A 50 -0.07 12.43 -18.83
N LYS A 51 -1.08 11.63 -18.49
CA LYS A 51 -2.09 11.96 -17.47
C LYS A 51 -2.29 10.75 -16.56
N ILE A 52 -2.65 11.03 -15.31
CA ILE A 52 -3.05 10.03 -14.33
C ILE A 52 -4.51 10.34 -13.97
N TYR A 53 -5.37 9.37 -14.21
CA TYR A 53 -6.77 9.42 -13.81
C TYR A 53 -6.94 8.47 -12.62
N CYS A 54 -7.24 9.02 -11.47
CA CYS A 54 -7.52 8.26 -10.27
C CYS A 54 -8.79 8.84 -9.62
N SER A 55 -9.89 8.09 -9.67
CA SER A 55 -11.15 8.45 -9.01
C SER A 55 -11.14 8.15 -7.51
N PHE A 56 -10.11 7.46 -7.05
CA PHE A 56 -9.94 7.08 -5.66
C PHE A 56 -9.08 8.09 -4.89
N ARG A 57 -9.24 8.09 -3.57
CA ARG A 57 -8.38 8.84 -2.66
C ARG A 57 -7.20 7.95 -2.24
N PRO A 58 -5.97 8.16 -2.76
CA PRO A 58 -4.83 7.33 -2.45
C PRO A 58 -4.26 7.64 -1.06
N SER A 59 -3.82 6.62 -0.34
CA SER A 59 -3.00 6.74 0.86
C SER A 59 -1.78 5.84 0.74
N MET A 60 -0.61 6.36 1.15
CA MET A 60 0.63 5.58 1.14
C MET A 60 0.89 4.95 2.50
N VAL A 61 1.35 3.71 2.46
CA VAL A 61 1.91 3.01 3.62
C VAL A 61 3.34 2.62 3.27
N TYR A 62 4.29 3.08 4.07
CA TYR A 62 5.72 2.92 3.81
C TYR A 62 6.27 1.62 4.37
N GLN A 63 7.42 1.22 3.87
CA GLN A 63 8.18 0.05 4.29
C GLN A 63 8.48 0.08 5.80
N ASN A 64 8.91 1.23 6.32
CA ASN A 64 9.16 1.44 7.74
C ASN A 64 8.03 2.28 8.35
N PRO A 65 7.16 1.70 9.20
CA PRO A 65 6.07 2.44 9.83
C PRO A 65 6.54 3.54 10.79
N ASP A 66 7.74 3.44 11.35
CA ASP A 66 8.28 4.48 12.24
C ASP A 66 8.54 5.82 11.53
N HIS A 67 8.63 5.82 10.19
CA HIS A 67 8.71 7.05 9.41
C HIS A 67 7.34 7.72 9.20
N GLN A 68 6.25 7.04 9.53
CA GLN A 68 4.89 7.50 9.29
C GLN A 68 4.13 7.78 10.58
N LEU A 69 4.38 7.03 11.65
CA LEU A 69 3.69 7.14 12.92
C LEU A 69 4.37 8.23 13.78
N LEU A 70 3.63 9.30 14.10
CA LEU A 70 4.16 10.52 14.70
C LEU A 70 3.67 10.75 16.14
N MET A 71 2.53 10.16 16.51
CA MET A 71 1.85 10.42 17.76
C MET A 71 2.20 9.39 18.84
N PRO A 72 2.00 9.70 20.13
CA PRO A 72 2.37 8.80 21.23
C PRO A 72 1.46 7.57 21.36
N THR A 73 0.18 7.63 20.97
CA THR A 73 -0.80 6.54 21.11
C THR A 73 -1.52 6.23 19.82
N CYS A 74 -2.08 5.00 19.71
CA CYS A 74 -2.85 4.60 18.53
C CYS A 74 -4.02 5.56 18.25
N LYS A 75 -4.77 5.94 19.29
CA LYS A 75 -5.86 6.90 19.19
C LYS A 75 -5.42 8.25 18.63
N SER A 76 -4.36 8.84 19.20
CA SER A 76 -3.87 10.15 18.76
C SER A 76 -3.35 10.11 17.33
N GLU A 77 -2.73 9.01 16.90
CA GLU A 77 -2.28 8.80 15.54
C GLU A 77 -3.45 8.76 14.54
N LEU A 78 -4.49 7.99 14.85
CA LEU A 78 -5.65 7.92 13.98
C LEU A 78 -6.43 9.24 13.95
N MET A 79 -6.53 9.95 15.07
CA MET A 79 -7.15 11.29 15.12
C MET A 79 -6.47 12.28 14.16
N LEU A 80 -5.16 12.19 13.97
CA LEU A 80 -4.42 13.04 13.03
C LEU A 80 -4.85 12.80 11.57
N SER A 81 -5.24 11.58 11.24
CA SER A 81 -5.61 11.16 9.88
C SER A 81 -7.09 11.39 9.54
N ILE A 82 -7.93 11.72 10.52
CA ILE A 82 -9.36 11.92 10.30
C ILE A 82 -9.62 13.24 9.55
N PRO A 83 -10.49 13.23 8.52
CA PRO A 83 -10.92 14.46 7.87
C PRO A 83 -11.63 15.43 8.84
N LYS A 84 -11.28 16.72 8.76
CA LYS A 84 -11.78 17.77 9.69
C LYS A 84 -13.30 17.96 9.72
N ASN A 85 -14.01 17.46 8.73
CA ASN A 85 -15.47 17.58 8.61
C ASN A 85 -16.25 16.47 9.32
N ILE A 86 -15.58 15.56 10.03
CA ILE A 86 -16.24 14.48 10.78
C ILE A 86 -16.74 15.01 12.12
N PRO A 87 -18.04 14.80 12.48
CA PRO A 87 -18.59 15.20 13.75
C PRO A 87 -17.90 14.50 14.93
N HIS A 88 -17.69 15.22 16.03
CA HIS A 88 -17.06 14.70 17.25
C HIS A 88 -17.73 13.43 17.78
N SER A 89 -19.06 13.34 17.70
CA SER A 89 -19.83 12.17 18.12
C SER A 89 -19.52 10.88 17.35
N LYS A 90 -18.94 10.98 16.15
CA LYS A 90 -18.60 9.82 15.31
C LYS A 90 -17.12 9.45 15.36
N LEU A 91 -16.27 10.26 16.00
CA LEU A 91 -14.82 10.05 15.99
C LEU A 91 -14.44 8.74 16.66
N PHE A 92 -15.02 8.45 17.83
CA PHE A 92 -14.71 7.23 18.57
C PHE A 92 -15.05 5.98 17.76
N ASP A 93 -16.27 5.91 17.22
CA ASP A 93 -16.72 4.75 16.43
C ASP A 93 -15.88 4.55 15.18
N LEU A 94 -15.49 5.64 14.52
CA LEU A 94 -14.66 5.59 13.32
C LEU A 94 -13.26 5.06 13.64
N ILE A 95 -12.63 5.53 14.71
CA ILE A 95 -11.31 5.08 15.16
C ILE A 95 -11.39 3.61 15.57
N GLN A 96 -12.36 3.26 16.41
CA GLN A 96 -12.55 1.92 16.92
C GLN A 96 -12.76 0.92 15.76
N SER A 97 -13.68 1.21 14.86
CA SER A 97 -13.93 0.39 13.67
C SER A 97 -12.68 0.25 12.78
N SER A 98 -11.89 1.31 12.64
CA SER A 98 -10.65 1.25 11.84
C SER A 98 -9.59 0.35 12.49
N LEU A 99 -9.47 0.38 13.81
CA LEU A 99 -8.58 -0.52 14.56
C LEU A 99 -9.05 -1.98 14.48
N GLU A 100 -10.36 -2.23 14.58
CA GLU A 100 -10.92 -3.57 14.44
C GLU A 100 -10.68 -4.17 13.06
N LYS A 101 -10.81 -3.37 12.00
CA LYS A 101 -10.52 -3.80 10.62
C LYS A 101 -9.08 -4.29 10.42
N VAL A 102 -8.14 -3.80 11.24
CA VAL A 102 -6.73 -4.20 11.20
C VAL A 102 -6.31 -5.09 12.38
N GLU A 103 -7.26 -5.63 13.12
CA GLU A 103 -7.03 -6.53 14.27
C GLU A 103 -6.23 -5.87 15.42
N LEU A 104 -6.54 -4.61 15.71
CA LEU A 104 -5.97 -3.82 16.80
C LEU A 104 -7.05 -3.20 17.71
N GLY A 105 -8.28 -3.73 17.73
CA GLY A 105 -9.43 -3.15 18.42
C GLY A 105 -9.23 -2.86 19.91
N GLU A 106 -8.41 -3.68 20.60
CA GLU A 106 -8.12 -3.52 22.04
C GLU A 106 -6.94 -2.55 22.30
N MET A 107 -6.38 -1.91 21.27
CA MET A 107 -5.14 -1.14 21.39
C MET A 107 -5.34 0.38 21.29
N LEU A 108 -6.56 0.86 21.49
CA LEU A 108 -6.94 2.27 21.30
C LEU A 108 -6.00 3.26 22.01
N ASP A 109 -5.77 3.07 23.30
CA ASP A 109 -4.95 3.97 24.13
C ASP A 109 -3.51 3.48 24.29
N ARG A 110 -3.12 2.42 23.56
CA ARG A 110 -1.79 1.82 23.66
C ARG A 110 -0.71 2.76 23.12
N PRO A 111 0.41 2.93 23.85
CA PRO A 111 1.56 3.68 23.37
C PRO A 111 2.20 3.01 22.15
N ILE A 112 2.45 3.78 21.08
CA ILE A 112 2.96 3.25 19.79
C ILE A 112 4.34 2.59 19.95
N HIS A 113 5.20 3.12 20.83
CA HIS A 113 6.53 2.56 21.07
C HIS A 113 6.51 1.13 21.68
N THR A 114 5.35 0.69 22.23
CA THR A 114 5.16 -0.67 22.77
C THR A 114 4.64 -1.66 21.74
N LEU A 115 4.31 -1.20 20.53
CA LEU A 115 3.80 -2.06 19.46
C LEU A 115 4.95 -2.81 18.77
N SER A 116 4.68 -4.07 18.37
CA SER A 116 5.56 -4.79 17.45
C SER A 116 5.59 -4.14 16.06
N GLY A 117 6.60 -4.45 15.24
CA GLY A 117 6.68 -3.94 13.87
C GLY A 117 5.43 -4.24 13.04
N GLY A 118 4.89 -5.45 13.14
CA GLY A 118 3.64 -5.84 12.48
C GLY A 118 2.41 -5.09 12.99
N GLN A 119 2.34 -4.80 14.29
CA GLN A 119 1.28 -3.98 14.87
C GLN A 119 1.37 -2.52 14.39
N LYS A 120 2.58 -1.95 14.34
CA LYS A 120 2.80 -0.60 13.79
C LYS A 120 2.40 -0.52 12.32
N GLN A 121 2.73 -1.54 11.52
CA GLN A 121 2.34 -1.59 10.12
C GLN A 121 0.81 -1.66 9.95
N ARG A 122 0.13 -2.44 10.78
CA ARG A 122 -1.35 -2.49 10.79
C ARG A 122 -1.96 -1.18 11.30
N LEU A 123 -1.32 -0.48 12.23
CA LEU A 123 -1.76 0.85 12.64
C LEU A 123 -1.65 1.87 11.49
N ALA A 124 -0.57 1.82 10.70
CA ALA A 124 -0.44 2.65 9.51
C ALA A 124 -1.55 2.38 8.47
N LEU A 125 -1.96 1.10 8.30
CA LEU A 125 -3.14 0.73 7.50
C LEU A 125 -4.43 1.31 8.09
N ALA A 126 -4.62 1.26 9.41
CA ALA A 126 -5.78 1.88 10.07
C ALA A 126 -5.85 3.39 9.83
N GLY A 127 -4.70 4.08 9.83
CA GLY A 127 -4.60 5.50 9.47
C GLY A 127 -5.09 5.79 8.05
N ALA A 128 -4.76 4.93 7.10
CA ALA A 128 -5.28 5.04 5.73
C ALA A 128 -6.80 4.81 5.66
N ILE A 129 -7.33 3.85 6.40
CA ILE A 129 -8.76 3.54 6.45
C ILE A 129 -9.54 4.70 7.08
N VAL A 130 -9.09 5.21 8.24
CA VAL A 130 -9.76 6.29 8.96
C VAL A 130 -9.78 7.60 8.18
N SER A 131 -8.82 7.81 7.28
CA SER A 131 -8.78 8.95 6.36
C SER A 131 -9.78 8.83 5.19
N ASN A 132 -10.58 7.76 5.16
CA ASN A 132 -11.50 7.42 4.07
C ASN A 132 -10.80 7.21 2.73
N SER A 133 -9.62 6.58 2.76
CA SER A 133 -8.90 6.18 1.55
C SER A 133 -9.45 4.87 1.02
N ASN A 134 -9.68 4.83 -0.28
CA ASN A 134 -10.15 3.63 -0.99
C ASN A 134 -9.12 3.08 -1.99
N LEU A 135 -7.91 3.69 -2.01
CA LEU A 135 -6.74 3.18 -2.71
C LEU A 135 -5.52 3.16 -1.76
N LEU A 136 -5.04 1.98 -1.41
CA LEU A 136 -3.84 1.80 -0.62
C LEU A 136 -2.62 1.61 -1.54
N LEU A 137 -1.58 2.40 -1.35
CA LEU A 137 -0.29 2.28 -2.02
C LEU A 137 0.73 1.75 -1.01
N LEU A 138 1.03 0.46 -1.07
CA LEU A 138 1.81 -0.27 -0.07
C LEU A 138 3.23 -0.50 -0.59
N ASP A 139 4.19 0.31 -0.13
CA ASP A 139 5.58 0.23 -0.60
C ASP A 139 6.38 -0.72 0.30
N GLU A 140 6.50 -1.99 -0.10
CA GLU A 140 7.18 -3.08 0.60
C GLU A 140 6.78 -3.22 2.09
N PRO A 141 5.49 -3.26 2.43
CA PRO A 141 5.02 -3.12 3.81
C PRO A 141 5.40 -4.25 4.74
N THR A 142 5.97 -5.34 4.23
CA THR A 142 6.38 -6.52 4.99
C THR A 142 7.90 -6.73 5.06
N ALA A 143 8.70 -5.92 4.36
CA ALA A 143 10.13 -6.17 4.19
C ALA A 143 10.94 -6.18 5.51
N LEU A 144 10.50 -5.42 6.51
CA LEU A 144 11.19 -5.29 7.81
C LEU A 144 10.54 -6.12 8.93
N LEU A 145 9.62 -7.03 8.58
CA LEU A 145 8.84 -7.80 9.55
C LEU A 145 9.32 -9.25 9.63
N ASP A 146 9.10 -9.87 10.78
CA ASP A 146 9.21 -11.31 10.95
C ASP A 146 8.13 -12.06 10.14
N PRO A 147 8.33 -13.37 9.84
CA PRO A 147 7.41 -14.13 8.97
C PRO A 147 5.96 -14.18 9.48
N GLN A 148 5.75 -14.20 10.79
CA GLN A 148 4.41 -14.22 11.37
C GLN A 148 3.70 -12.88 11.16
N SER A 149 4.40 -11.78 11.43
CA SER A 149 3.90 -10.42 11.21
C SER A 149 3.64 -10.14 9.73
N GLN A 150 4.49 -10.62 8.82
CA GLN A 150 4.29 -10.52 7.36
C GLN A 150 2.96 -11.14 6.94
N ASN A 151 2.72 -12.39 7.37
CA ASN A 151 1.47 -13.09 7.07
C ASN A 151 0.24 -12.39 7.66
N SER A 152 0.36 -11.82 8.86
CA SER A 152 -0.73 -11.07 9.48
C SER A 152 -1.09 -9.81 8.67
N VAL A 153 -0.09 -9.00 8.29
CA VAL A 153 -0.31 -7.80 7.46
C VAL A 153 -0.94 -8.16 6.11
N LEU A 154 -0.43 -9.20 5.46
CA LEU A 154 -0.94 -9.66 4.16
C LEU A 154 -2.41 -10.11 4.25
N LYS A 155 -2.77 -10.89 5.29
CA LYS A 155 -4.16 -11.33 5.54
C LYS A 155 -5.09 -10.15 5.77
N VAL A 156 -4.66 -9.17 6.57
CA VAL A 156 -5.45 -7.95 6.81
C VAL A 156 -5.72 -7.22 5.51
N VAL A 157 -4.69 -6.96 4.68
CA VAL A 157 -4.87 -6.28 3.39
C VAL A 157 -5.77 -7.09 2.46
N LYS A 158 -5.59 -8.43 2.38
CA LYS A 158 -6.46 -9.28 1.56
C LYS A 158 -7.92 -9.23 2.01
N LYS A 159 -8.17 -9.23 3.33
CA LYS A 159 -9.52 -9.06 3.89
C LYS A 159 -10.14 -7.72 3.51
N LEU A 160 -9.38 -6.61 3.61
CA LEU A 160 -9.83 -5.28 3.24
C LEU A 160 -10.19 -5.18 1.75
N THR A 161 -9.39 -5.79 0.87
CA THR A 161 -9.59 -5.73 -0.58
C THR A 161 -10.66 -6.70 -1.09
N SER A 162 -11.03 -7.71 -0.29
CA SER A 162 -12.08 -8.69 -0.63
C SER A 162 -13.46 -8.33 -0.07
N SER A 163 -13.58 -7.20 0.65
CA SER A 163 -14.87 -6.75 1.20
C SER A 163 -15.81 -6.31 0.07
N SER A 164 -17.02 -6.85 0.05
CA SER A 164 -18.05 -6.48 -0.93
C SER A 164 -18.81 -5.21 -0.57
N ALA A 165 -18.86 -4.87 0.73
CA ALA A 165 -19.63 -3.72 1.22
C ALA A 165 -18.89 -2.38 1.02
N ASP A 166 -17.57 -2.37 1.13
CA ASP A 166 -16.73 -1.18 0.99
C ASP A 166 -15.38 -1.61 0.38
N PRO A 167 -15.33 -1.85 -0.93
CA PRO A 167 -14.17 -2.43 -1.57
C PRO A 167 -13.01 -1.44 -1.62
N ILE A 168 -11.91 -1.81 -0.97
CA ILE A 168 -10.63 -1.09 -1.05
C ILE A 168 -9.79 -1.71 -2.16
N THR A 169 -9.13 -0.87 -2.96
CA THR A 169 -8.10 -1.31 -3.90
C THR A 169 -6.74 -1.15 -3.24
N ALA A 170 -5.88 -2.15 -3.31
CA ALA A 170 -4.50 -2.05 -2.88
C ALA A 170 -3.55 -2.30 -4.04
N ILE A 171 -2.56 -1.44 -4.21
CA ILE A 171 -1.39 -1.69 -5.05
C ILE A 171 -0.21 -1.92 -4.10
N TRP A 172 0.40 -3.09 -4.18
CA TRP A 172 1.44 -3.57 -3.28
C TRP A 172 2.74 -3.81 -4.05
N ILE A 173 3.77 -3.07 -3.71
CA ILE A 173 5.13 -3.33 -4.20
C ILE A 173 5.77 -4.37 -3.28
N THR A 174 6.35 -5.41 -3.88
CA THR A 174 7.08 -6.45 -3.14
C THR A 174 8.27 -6.99 -3.91
N HIS A 175 9.26 -7.47 -3.17
CA HIS A 175 10.36 -8.31 -3.65
C HIS A 175 10.18 -9.78 -3.22
N ARG A 176 9.17 -10.07 -2.42
CA ARG A 176 8.86 -11.40 -1.90
C ARG A 176 7.92 -12.12 -2.85
N LEU A 177 8.47 -13.05 -3.62
CA LEU A 177 7.69 -13.72 -4.67
C LEU A 177 6.57 -14.60 -4.13
N GLU A 178 6.69 -15.12 -2.92
CA GLU A 178 5.64 -15.90 -2.25
C GLU A 178 4.36 -15.09 -1.97
N GLU A 179 4.45 -13.77 -1.84
CA GLU A 179 3.27 -12.92 -1.66
C GLU A 179 2.38 -12.87 -2.90
N LEU A 180 2.94 -13.12 -4.09
CA LEU A 180 2.20 -13.13 -5.35
C LEU A 180 1.04 -14.13 -5.40
N PHE A 181 1.07 -15.18 -4.56
CA PHE A 181 -0.03 -16.16 -4.51
C PHE A 181 -1.30 -15.61 -3.86
N PHE A 182 -1.25 -14.43 -3.23
CA PHE A 182 -2.38 -13.79 -2.54
C PHE A 182 -3.05 -12.69 -3.36
N CYS A 183 -2.46 -12.25 -4.47
CA CYS A 183 -2.98 -11.13 -5.27
C CYS A 183 -4.08 -11.55 -6.25
N ASP A 184 -4.86 -10.56 -6.66
CA ASP A 184 -5.87 -10.69 -7.71
C ASP A 184 -5.26 -10.44 -9.11
N GLY A 185 -4.07 -9.84 -9.14
CA GLY A 185 -3.24 -9.67 -10.32
C GLY A 185 -1.87 -9.11 -9.97
N ALA A 186 -0.88 -9.46 -10.77
CA ALA A 186 0.49 -8.98 -10.63
C ALA A 186 1.06 -8.50 -11.96
N ALA A 187 2.00 -7.55 -11.92
CA ALA A 187 2.72 -7.09 -13.09
C ALA A 187 4.19 -6.82 -12.77
N ILE A 188 5.05 -7.04 -13.75
CA ILE A 188 6.48 -6.75 -13.66
C ILE A 188 6.74 -5.31 -14.07
N VAL A 189 7.48 -4.58 -13.23
CA VAL A 189 7.98 -3.24 -13.54
C VAL A 189 9.42 -3.34 -14.00
N LYS A 190 9.69 -2.96 -15.23
CA LYS A 190 11.02 -3.00 -15.83
C LYS A 190 11.29 -1.72 -16.63
N ASN A 191 12.43 -1.08 -16.42
CA ASN A 191 12.85 0.13 -17.15
C ASN A 191 11.80 1.24 -17.17
N GLY A 192 11.10 1.45 -16.04
CA GLY A 192 10.05 2.46 -15.89
C GLY A 192 8.77 2.19 -16.65
N ARG A 193 8.51 0.94 -17.04
CA ARG A 193 7.26 0.47 -17.66
C ARG A 193 6.64 -0.63 -16.81
N ILE A 194 5.31 -0.69 -16.80
CA ILE A 194 4.56 -1.80 -16.22
C ILE A 194 4.20 -2.76 -17.36
N GLY A 195 4.47 -4.05 -17.15
CA GLY A 195 4.01 -5.12 -18.03
C GLY A 195 2.49 -5.36 -17.93
N GLU A 196 2.02 -6.38 -18.60
CA GLU A 196 0.62 -6.79 -18.52
C GLU A 196 0.29 -7.37 -17.13
N TRP A 197 -0.95 -7.15 -16.69
CA TRP A 197 -1.47 -7.80 -15.51
C TRP A 197 -1.73 -9.27 -15.76
N ASN A 198 -1.12 -10.12 -14.97
CA ASN A 198 -1.25 -11.58 -15.03
C ASN A 198 -1.60 -12.14 -13.63
N SER A 199 -1.92 -13.43 -13.56
CA SER A 199 -2.04 -14.10 -12.26
C SER A 199 -0.70 -14.09 -11.53
N GLY A 200 -0.73 -14.02 -10.19
CA GLY A 200 0.49 -14.04 -9.38
C GLY A 200 1.36 -15.28 -9.65
N SER A 201 0.74 -16.45 -9.87
CA SER A 201 1.44 -17.70 -10.21
C SER A 201 2.20 -17.61 -11.54
N LYS A 202 1.62 -16.95 -12.56
CA LYS A 202 2.29 -16.77 -13.86
C LYS A 202 3.50 -15.83 -13.71
N VAL A 203 3.33 -14.71 -13.01
CA VAL A 203 4.43 -13.76 -12.76
C VAL A 203 5.54 -14.41 -11.93
N PHE A 204 5.19 -15.23 -10.92
CA PHE A 204 6.15 -15.99 -10.13
C PHE A 204 7.01 -16.90 -11.01
N GLN A 205 6.38 -17.68 -11.90
CA GLN A 205 7.09 -18.58 -12.81
C GLN A 205 8.00 -17.84 -13.78
N GLU A 206 7.54 -16.72 -14.32
CA GLU A 206 8.32 -15.86 -15.22
C GLU A 206 9.59 -15.34 -14.52
N LEU A 207 9.47 -14.80 -13.31
CA LEU A 207 10.61 -14.27 -12.55
C LEU A 207 11.58 -15.38 -12.13
N LYS A 208 11.07 -16.56 -11.76
CA LYS A 208 11.91 -17.71 -11.43
C LYS A 208 12.72 -18.20 -12.64
N SER A 209 12.12 -18.19 -13.82
CA SER A 209 12.81 -18.57 -15.07
C SER A 209 13.88 -17.55 -15.49
N LEU A 210 13.70 -16.26 -15.16
CA LEU A 210 14.70 -15.23 -15.42
C LEU A 210 15.89 -15.29 -14.45
N ALA A 211 15.65 -15.71 -13.21
CA ALA A 211 16.70 -15.86 -12.19
C ALA A 211 17.60 -17.10 -12.40
N LEU A 212 17.19 -18.05 -13.21
CA LEU A 212 17.93 -19.27 -13.55
C LEU A 212 18.78 -19.11 -14.83
N ARG A 213 18.73 -17.96 -15.47
CA ARG A 213 19.55 -17.62 -16.66
C ARG A 213 20.68 -16.68 -16.30
#